data_4ac4f05fcaf876e871123ba78afa8775
#
_entry.id   4ac4f05fcaf876e871123ba78afa8775
#
_cell.length_a   1.000
_cell.length_b   1.000
_cell.length_c   1.000
_cell.angle_alpha   90.00
_cell.angle_beta   90.00
_cell.angle_gamma   90.00
#
_symmetry.space_group_name_H-M   'P 1'
#
loop_
_entity.id
_entity.type
_entity.pdbx_description
1 polymer ?
#
loop_
_entity_poly.entity_id
_entity_poly.type
_entity_poly.pdbx_seq_one_letter_code
_entity_poly.pdbx_strand_id
1 'polypeptide(L)'
;MTEPLLVVEDLNVAVGQGDDAKPILKGVDLKIFPGEIHAIMGPNGSGKSTLASALMGRPGYHITSGRILYKGEDLADLSPDERARRRIFLAFQYPTEIPGVSVVNFLRTAYNAVYPDKTLGPLEFRKYLQTKMDQLDVPDSMINRYVNAGFSGGERKRAEVLQMAVLDPDLAVLDETDTGLDIDALKEVSAGVLKVHNETRGMLIITHYQRLLNYIEPGFIHVLIGGKIVRSGGKDLALDLEAKGYDQFRTELGLAEGEEISDQA
;
A
#
# COMPACT_ATOMS: atom_id res chain seq x y z
N MET A 1 -3.46 -1.31 27.05
CA MET A 1 -3.45 -2.05 25.77
C MET A 1 -3.37 -1.02 24.67
N THR A 2 -2.47 -1.18 23.72
CA THR A 2 -2.34 -0.26 22.58
C THR A 2 -3.57 -0.43 21.69
N GLU A 3 -4.23 0.65 21.30
CA GLU A 3 -5.37 0.59 20.39
C GLU A 3 -4.89 0.27 18.96
N PRO A 4 -5.66 -0.51 18.17
CA PRO A 4 -5.29 -0.80 16.79
C PRO A 4 -5.35 0.47 15.94
N LEU A 5 -4.40 0.60 15.03
CA LEU A 5 -4.33 1.69 14.05
C LEU A 5 -5.38 1.52 12.95
N LEU A 6 -5.49 0.28 12.43
CA LEU A 6 -6.47 -0.11 11.41
C LEU A 6 -7.22 -1.36 11.86
N VAL A 7 -8.54 -1.35 11.71
CA VAL A 7 -9.40 -2.51 11.90
C VAL A 7 -10.31 -2.65 10.68
N VAL A 8 -10.25 -3.78 10.04
CA VAL A 8 -11.14 -4.20 8.96
C VAL A 8 -11.98 -5.35 9.50
N GLU A 9 -13.30 -5.23 9.46
CA GLU A 9 -14.22 -6.21 10.03
C GLU A 9 -15.24 -6.65 8.99
N ASP A 10 -15.26 -7.94 8.70
CA ASP A 10 -16.17 -8.61 7.75
C ASP A 10 -16.34 -7.84 6.43
N LEU A 11 -15.22 -7.30 5.91
CA LEU A 11 -15.24 -6.38 4.78
C LEU A 11 -15.63 -7.10 3.48
N ASN A 12 -16.72 -6.65 2.89
CA ASN A 12 -17.20 -7.08 1.59
C ASN A 12 -17.14 -5.90 0.62
N VAL A 13 -16.51 -6.11 -0.55
CA VAL A 13 -16.33 -5.04 -1.55
C VAL A 13 -16.72 -5.56 -2.93
N ALA A 14 -17.52 -4.78 -3.65
CA ALA A 14 -17.82 -4.98 -5.05
C ALA A 14 -17.13 -3.90 -5.92
N VAL A 15 -16.75 -4.27 -7.14
CA VAL A 15 -16.12 -3.39 -8.14
C VAL A 15 -17.05 -3.25 -9.33
N GLY A 16 -17.24 -2.01 -9.81
CA GLY A 16 -18.17 -1.69 -10.89
C GLY A 16 -19.37 -0.88 -10.39
N GLN A 17 -20.36 -0.66 -11.25
CA GLN A 17 -21.57 0.11 -10.93
C GLN A 17 -22.84 -0.65 -11.23
N GLY A 18 -23.89 -0.42 -10.44
CA GLY A 18 -25.22 -1.02 -10.64
C GLY A 18 -25.22 -2.54 -10.65
N ASP A 19 -26.00 -3.13 -11.56
CA ASP A 19 -26.18 -4.59 -11.65
C ASP A 19 -24.94 -5.33 -12.15
N ASP A 20 -23.95 -4.62 -12.72
CA ASP A 20 -22.68 -5.19 -13.20
C ASP A 20 -21.59 -5.23 -12.10
N ALA A 21 -21.88 -4.77 -10.90
CA ALA A 21 -20.95 -4.77 -9.79
C ALA A 21 -20.57 -6.20 -9.37
N LYS A 22 -19.27 -6.52 -9.47
CA LYS A 22 -18.75 -7.85 -9.12
C LYS A 22 -18.24 -7.88 -7.69
N PRO A 23 -18.70 -8.81 -6.82
CA PRO A 23 -18.18 -8.98 -5.48
C PRO A 23 -16.77 -9.58 -5.53
N ILE A 24 -15.79 -8.83 -5.03
CA ILE A 24 -14.37 -9.23 -5.03
C ILE A 24 -13.92 -9.62 -3.63
N LEU A 25 -14.13 -8.77 -2.61
CA LEU A 25 -13.82 -9.13 -1.22
C LEU A 25 -15.07 -9.71 -0.56
N LYS A 26 -14.86 -10.74 0.27
CA LYS A 26 -15.93 -11.59 0.81
C LYS A 26 -15.70 -11.90 2.30
N GLY A 27 -15.83 -10.87 3.16
CA GLY A 27 -15.64 -11.02 4.60
C GLY A 27 -14.14 -11.02 4.99
N VAL A 28 -13.43 -9.93 4.68
CA VAL A 28 -12.02 -9.77 5.06
C VAL A 28 -11.94 -9.17 6.45
N ASP A 29 -11.18 -9.85 7.34
CA ASP A 29 -10.82 -9.37 8.66
C ASP A 29 -9.33 -9.10 8.74
N LEU A 30 -8.93 -7.91 9.22
CA LEU A 30 -7.54 -7.50 9.39
C LEU A 30 -7.42 -6.49 10.53
N LYS A 31 -6.38 -6.63 11.36
CA LYS A 31 -6.03 -5.63 12.37
C LYS A 31 -4.55 -5.32 12.27
N ILE A 32 -4.21 -4.03 12.30
CA ILE A 32 -2.83 -3.53 12.28
C ILE A 32 -2.66 -2.58 13.47
N PHE A 33 -1.65 -2.85 14.29
CA PHE A 33 -1.27 -1.96 15.38
C PHE A 33 -0.14 -1.01 14.97
N PRO A 34 0.08 0.10 15.70
CA PRO A 34 1.24 0.95 15.48
C PRO A 34 2.54 0.16 15.50
N GLY A 35 3.44 0.43 14.56
CA GLY A 35 4.74 -0.23 14.43
C GLY A 35 4.72 -1.59 13.74
N GLU A 36 3.56 -2.18 13.46
CA GLU A 36 3.49 -3.48 12.81
C GLU A 36 3.66 -3.38 11.29
N ILE A 37 4.34 -4.36 10.73
CA ILE A 37 4.44 -4.60 9.29
C ILE A 37 3.68 -5.88 8.97
N HIS A 38 2.62 -5.74 8.17
CA HIS A 38 1.80 -6.83 7.66
C HIS A 38 2.03 -7.01 6.16
N ALA A 39 1.98 -8.25 5.69
CA ALA A 39 2.00 -8.57 4.27
C ALA A 39 0.72 -9.29 3.85
N ILE A 40 0.11 -8.87 2.74
CA ILE A 40 -0.94 -9.62 2.05
C ILE A 40 -0.31 -10.29 0.83
N MET A 41 -0.40 -11.60 0.78
CA MET A 41 0.03 -12.43 -0.34
C MET A 41 -1.16 -13.16 -0.96
N GLY A 42 -1.06 -13.50 -2.22
CA GLY A 42 -2.11 -14.26 -2.91
C GLY A 42 -1.92 -14.23 -4.43
N PRO A 43 -2.56 -15.15 -5.16
CA PRO A 43 -2.49 -15.18 -6.62
C PRO A 43 -3.10 -13.90 -7.23
N ASN A 44 -2.87 -13.70 -8.53
CA ASN A 44 -3.53 -12.63 -9.27
C ASN A 44 -5.06 -12.80 -9.22
N GLY A 45 -5.80 -11.70 -9.18
CA GLY A 45 -7.26 -11.73 -9.06
C GLY A 45 -7.80 -12.13 -7.68
N SER A 46 -6.95 -12.31 -6.65
CA SER A 46 -7.42 -12.67 -5.29
C SER A 46 -8.10 -11.54 -4.53
N GLY A 47 -7.98 -10.27 -5.00
CA GLY A 47 -8.58 -9.09 -4.36
C GLY A 47 -7.59 -8.19 -3.61
N LYS A 48 -6.28 -8.40 -3.74
CA LYS A 48 -5.24 -7.62 -3.01
C LYS A 48 -5.34 -6.11 -3.29
N SER A 49 -5.29 -5.71 -4.57
CA SER A 49 -5.39 -4.28 -4.96
C SER A 49 -6.80 -3.74 -4.75
N THR A 50 -7.83 -4.61 -4.71
CA THR A 50 -9.18 -4.23 -4.29
C THR A 50 -9.19 -3.81 -2.81
N LEU A 51 -8.49 -4.54 -1.95
CA LEU A 51 -8.33 -4.17 -0.54
C LEU A 51 -7.63 -2.81 -0.39
N ALA A 52 -6.49 -2.60 -1.10
CA ALA A 52 -5.80 -1.31 -1.10
C ALA A 52 -6.69 -0.17 -1.58
N SER A 53 -7.43 -0.39 -2.67
CA SER A 53 -8.36 0.59 -3.25
C SER A 53 -9.52 0.91 -2.30
N ALA A 54 -10.09 -0.09 -1.64
CA ALA A 54 -11.15 0.10 -0.64
C ALA A 54 -10.65 0.85 0.60
N LEU A 55 -9.43 0.54 1.08
CA LEU A 55 -8.78 1.26 2.17
C LEU A 55 -8.58 2.75 1.85
N MET A 56 -8.32 3.09 0.59
CA MET A 56 -8.16 4.48 0.13
C MET A 56 -9.45 5.14 -0.31
N GLY A 57 -10.59 4.45 -0.32
CA GLY A 57 -11.87 5.00 -0.77
C GLY A 57 -11.90 5.34 -2.26
N ARG A 58 -11.18 4.56 -3.08
CA ARG A 58 -11.09 4.80 -4.52
C ARG A 58 -12.48 4.67 -5.16
N PRO A 59 -12.90 5.62 -6.03
CA PRO A 59 -14.15 5.51 -6.77
C PRO A 59 -14.25 4.21 -7.57
N GLY A 60 -15.46 3.63 -7.61
CA GLY A 60 -15.72 2.35 -8.29
C GLY A 60 -15.49 1.10 -7.41
N TYR A 61 -15.02 1.28 -6.18
CA TYR A 61 -14.91 0.22 -5.17
C TYR A 61 -15.93 0.49 -4.06
N HIS A 62 -16.94 -0.37 -3.95
CA HIS A 62 -18.08 -0.17 -3.07
C HIS A 62 -18.04 -1.15 -1.91
N ILE A 63 -17.99 -0.65 -0.69
CA ILE A 63 -18.19 -1.46 0.52
C ILE A 63 -19.65 -1.85 0.55
N THR A 64 -19.95 -3.15 0.41
CA THR A 64 -21.32 -3.69 0.42
C THR A 64 -21.77 -4.13 1.80
N SER A 65 -20.83 -4.54 2.65
CA SER A 65 -21.03 -4.79 4.08
C SER A 65 -19.69 -4.83 4.81
N GLY A 66 -19.73 -4.88 6.13
CA GLY A 66 -18.56 -4.75 6.98
C GLY A 66 -18.14 -3.29 7.17
N ARG A 67 -16.96 -3.06 7.72
CA ARG A 67 -16.46 -1.71 7.99
C ARG A 67 -14.93 -1.63 8.02
N ILE A 68 -14.43 -0.41 7.84
CA ILE A 68 -13.01 -0.08 7.96
C ILE A 68 -12.89 1.04 9.00
N LEU A 69 -12.27 0.73 10.13
CA LEU A 69 -12.00 1.70 11.19
C LEU A 69 -10.52 2.06 11.18
N TYR A 70 -10.23 3.33 11.16
CA TYR A 70 -8.88 3.88 11.30
C TYR A 70 -8.81 4.78 12.53
N LYS A 71 -7.98 4.41 13.51
CA LYS A 71 -7.93 5.07 14.82
C LYS A 71 -9.32 5.20 15.47
N GLY A 72 -10.16 4.19 15.27
CA GLY A 72 -11.53 4.15 15.78
C GLY A 72 -12.57 4.92 14.95
N GLU A 73 -12.17 5.70 13.93
CA GLU A 73 -13.06 6.41 13.02
C GLU A 73 -13.43 5.54 11.81
N ASP A 74 -14.70 5.47 11.44
CA ASP A 74 -15.13 4.76 10.24
C ASP A 74 -14.74 5.54 8.97
N LEU A 75 -14.12 4.85 8.03
CA LEU A 75 -13.66 5.44 6.77
C LEU A 75 -14.73 5.44 5.65
N ALA A 76 -15.89 4.84 5.84
CA ALA A 76 -16.86 4.57 4.76
C ALA A 76 -17.20 5.81 3.93
N ASP A 77 -17.50 6.93 4.61
CA ASP A 77 -17.94 8.17 3.97
C ASP A 77 -16.79 9.12 3.57
N LEU A 78 -15.55 8.76 3.87
CA LEU A 78 -14.41 9.62 3.61
C LEU A 78 -13.86 9.45 2.18
N SER A 79 -13.70 10.57 1.49
CA SER A 79 -13.05 10.64 0.19
C SER A 79 -11.54 10.30 0.28
N PRO A 80 -10.88 9.92 -0.84
CA PRO A 80 -9.45 9.59 -0.83
C PRO A 80 -8.55 10.70 -0.27
N ASP A 81 -8.86 11.96 -0.55
CA ASP A 81 -8.10 13.11 -0.07
C ASP A 81 -8.33 13.37 1.44
N GLU A 82 -9.51 13.07 1.96
CA GLU A 82 -9.78 13.12 3.41
C GLU A 82 -9.02 12.02 4.16
N ARG A 83 -8.95 10.81 3.58
CA ARG A 83 -8.13 9.71 4.13
C ARG A 83 -6.64 10.05 4.09
N ALA A 84 -6.15 10.65 2.99
CA ALA A 84 -4.77 11.11 2.90
C ALA A 84 -4.43 12.19 3.95
N ARG A 85 -5.35 13.16 4.19
CA ARG A 85 -5.20 14.16 5.27
C ARG A 85 -5.19 13.55 6.67
N ARG A 86 -5.79 12.38 6.85
CA ARG A 86 -5.70 11.58 8.10
C ARG A 86 -4.43 10.76 8.18
N ARG A 87 -3.47 11.00 7.27
CA ARG A 87 -2.16 10.34 7.25
C ARG A 87 -2.21 8.86 6.88
N ILE A 88 -3.15 8.50 5.99
CA ILE A 88 -3.13 7.22 5.28
C ILE A 88 -2.45 7.45 3.93
N PHE A 89 -1.47 6.63 3.58
CA PHE A 89 -0.69 6.72 2.35
C PHE A 89 -0.85 5.44 1.53
N LEU A 90 -0.96 5.59 0.21
CA LEU A 90 -0.92 4.48 -0.74
C LEU A 90 0.21 4.69 -1.75
N ALA A 91 1.16 3.75 -1.80
CA ALA A 91 2.04 3.60 -2.95
C ALA A 91 1.33 2.73 -4.00
N PHE A 92 1.20 3.27 -5.19
CA PHE A 92 0.45 2.63 -6.28
C PHE A 92 1.28 1.57 -7.01
N GLN A 93 0.62 0.53 -7.50
CA GLN A 93 1.24 -0.43 -8.42
C GLN A 93 1.84 0.28 -9.65
N TYR A 94 1.05 1.16 -10.27
CA TYR A 94 1.46 1.99 -11.42
C TYR A 94 1.29 3.48 -11.10
N PRO A 95 2.35 4.16 -10.63
CA PRO A 95 2.28 5.60 -10.34
C PRO A 95 2.03 6.42 -11.59
N THR A 96 1.03 7.29 -11.55
CA THR A 96 0.64 8.16 -12.67
C THR A 96 1.68 9.26 -12.91
N GLU A 97 1.96 9.56 -14.17
CA GLU A 97 2.76 10.71 -14.56
C GLU A 97 1.93 12.01 -14.48
N ILE A 98 2.53 13.08 -13.94
CA ILE A 98 1.89 14.41 -13.87
C ILE A 98 2.77 15.42 -14.60
N PRO A 99 2.62 15.55 -15.93
CA PRO A 99 3.40 16.49 -16.70
C PRO A 99 3.15 17.95 -16.24
N GLY A 100 4.22 18.74 -16.22
CA GLY A 100 4.15 20.14 -15.81
C GLY A 100 4.20 20.40 -14.31
N VAL A 101 4.06 19.38 -13.47
CA VAL A 101 4.15 19.50 -12.01
C VAL A 101 5.46 18.87 -11.53
N SER A 102 6.38 19.72 -11.00
CA SER A 102 7.64 19.22 -10.46
C SER A 102 7.43 18.45 -9.14
N VAL A 103 8.29 17.48 -8.87
CA VAL A 103 8.26 16.68 -7.62
C VAL A 103 8.26 17.59 -6.39
N VAL A 104 9.10 18.62 -6.37
CA VAL A 104 9.16 19.55 -5.23
C VAL A 104 7.85 20.31 -5.01
N ASN A 105 7.19 20.77 -6.07
CA ASN A 105 5.92 21.49 -5.94
C ASN A 105 4.78 20.55 -5.54
N PHE A 106 4.74 19.37 -6.11
CA PHE A 106 3.78 18.32 -5.74
C PHE A 106 3.89 17.99 -4.25
N LEU A 107 5.10 17.66 -3.78
CA LEU A 107 5.33 17.25 -2.39
C LEU A 107 5.02 18.39 -1.41
N ARG A 108 5.38 19.64 -1.73
CA ARG A 108 5.04 20.78 -0.88
C ARG A 108 3.53 21.00 -0.77
N THR A 109 2.82 20.89 -1.88
CA THR A 109 1.36 21.05 -1.90
C THR A 109 0.70 19.94 -1.07
N ALA A 110 1.13 18.68 -1.27
CA ALA A 110 0.63 17.54 -0.51
C ALA A 110 0.95 17.67 0.99
N TYR A 111 2.18 18.03 1.35
CA TYR A 111 2.57 18.25 2.74
C TYR A 111 1.69 19.31 3.42
N ASN A 112 1.51 20.47 2.78
CA ASN A 112 0.70 21.56 3.34
C ASN A 112 -0.79 21.18 3.45
N ALA A 113 -1.29 20.28 2.60
CA ALA A 113 -2.66 19.76 2.70
C ALA A 113 -2.82 18.76 3.88
N VAL A 114 -1.78 17.97 4.16
CA VAL A 114 -1.77 17.02 5.30
C VAL A 114 -1.53 17.74 6.62
N TYR A 115 -0.73 18.81 6.61
CA TYR A 115 -0.34 19.57 7.81
C TYR A 115 -0.75 21.05 7.71
N PRO A 116 -2.05 21.37 7.72
CA PRO A 116 -2.54 22.74 7.53
C PRO A 116 -2.04 23.71 8.62
N ASP A 117 -1.83 23.22 9.85
CA ASP A 117 -1.33 24.01 10.98
C ASP A 117 0.20 24.17 10.99
N LYS A 118 0.90 23.46 10.09
CA LYS A 118 2.38 23.45 9.99
C LYS A 118 2.82 23.66 8.53
N THR A 119 2.14 24.53 7.81
CA THR A 119 2.46 24.80 6.41
C THR A 119 3.86 25.37 6.25
N LEU A 120 4.57 24.91 5.22
CA LEU A 120 5.93 25.34 4.91
C LEU A 120 5.96 26.19 3.64
N GLY A 121 6.64 27.33 3.74
CA GLY A 121 6.97 28.16 2.57
C GLY A 121 7.99 27.46 1.64
N PRO A 122 8.21 27.96 0.41
CA PRO A 122 9.07 27.28 -0.56
C PRO A 122 10.50 27.00 -0.05
N LEU A 123 11.12 27.96 0.65
CA LEU A 123 12.49 27.81 1.16
C LEU A 123 12.56 26.85 2.36
N GLU A 124 11.59 26.92 3.26
CA GLU A 124 11.51 26.05 4.44
C GLU A 124 11.25 24.61 4.00
N PHE A 125 10.28 24.42 3.06
CA PHE A 125 9.99 23.12 2.52
C PHE A 125 11.20 22.51 1.80
N ARG A 126 11.98 23.32 1.05
CA ARG A 126 13.18 22.82 0.37
C ARG A 126 14.22 22.29 1.37
N LYS A 127 14.42 22.96 2.51
CA LYS A 127 15.30 22.49 3.58
C LYS A 127 14.79 21.17 4.19
N TYR A 128 13.49 21.11 4.47
CA TYR A 128 12.85 19.91 4.99
C TYR A 128 12.99 18.74 4.00
N LEU A 129 12.68 18.97 2.72
CA LEU A 129 12.81 17.97 1.66
C LEU A 129 14.24 17.46 1.53
N GLN A 130 15.25 18.36 1.60
CA GLN A 130 16.65 17.95 1.53
C GLN A 130 17.00 16.97 2.63
N THR A 131 16.56 17.21 3.87
CA THR A 131 16.77 16.26 4.99
C THR A 131 16.21 14.86 4.68
N LYS A 132 15.03 14.79 4.01
CA LYS A 132 14.43 13.50 3.63
C LYS A 132 15.16 12.83 2.46
N MET A 133 15.64 13.62 1.52
CA MET A 133 16.44 13.13 0.41
C MET A 133 17.79 12.56 0.88
N ASP A 134 18.47 13.28 1.78
CA ASP A 134 19.74 12.83 2.37
C ASP A 134 19.54 11.51 3.14
N GLN A 135 18.44 11.38 3.88
CA GLN A 135 18.07 10.14 4.59
C GLN A 135 17.91 8.94 3.65
N LEU A 136 17.39 9.19 2.45
CA LEU A 136 17.04 8.15 1.47
C LEU A 136 18.03 8.02 0.32
N ASP A 137 19.12 8.76 0.34
CA ASP A 137 20.12 8.80 -0.74
C ASP A 137 19.52 9.18 -2.11
N VAL A 138 18.49 10.06 -2.11
CA VAL A 138 17.79 10.52 -3.33
C VAL A 138 18.56 11.69 -3.95
N PRO A 139 18.92 11.64 -5.24
CA PRO A 139 19.71 12.70 -5.88
C PRO A 139 18.89 13.97 -6.11
N ASP A 140 19.54 15.15 -5.97
CA ASP A 140 18.94 16.47 -6.18
C ASP A 140 18.28 16.67 -7.55
N SER A 141 18.77 15.95 -8.56
CA SER A 141 18.22 16.04 -9.91
C SER A 141 16.77 15.58 -10.01
N MET A 142 16.29 14.74 -9.07
CA MET A 142 14.94 14.17 -9.08
C MET A 142 13.87 15.23 -8.80
N ILE A 143 14.11 16.15 -7.85
CA ILE A 143 13.06 17.06 -7.35
C ILE A 143 12.60 18.11 -8.34
N ASN A 144 13.42 18.42 -9.33
CA ASN A 144 13.09 19.40 -10.37
C ASN A 144 12.41 18.76 -11.59
N ARG A 145 12.39 17.43 -11.69
CA ARG A 145 11.70 16.69 -12.76
C ARG A 145 10.19 16.69 -12.49
N TYR A 146 9.41 16.51 -13.53
CA TYR A 146 7.96 16.32 -13.39
C TYR A 146 7.67 14.95 -12.74
N VAL A 147 6.61 14.90 -11.92
CA VAL A 147 6.24 13.70 -11.16
C VAL A 147 6.10 12.51 -12.10
N ASN A 148 6.94 11.50 -11.89
CA ASN A 148 7.00 10.24 -12.62
C ASN A 148 7.26 10.34 -14.13
N ALA A 149 7.31 11.53 -14.72
CA ALA A 149 7.50 11.72 -16.16
C ALA A 149 8.92 11.33 -16.58
N GLY A 150 9.02 10.29 -17.43
CA GLY A 150 10.28 9.74 -17.90
C GLY A 150 11.14 9.10 -16.81
N PHE A 151 10.56 8.72 -15.66
CA PHE A 151 11.26 7.97 -14.62
C PHE A 151 11.35 6.49 -15.01
N SER A 152 12.48 5.86 -14.72
CA SER A 152 12.60 4.40 -14.73
C SER A 152 11.70 3.78 -13.64
N GLY A 153 11.47 2.46 -13.69
CA GLY A 153 10.71 1.75 -12.65
C GLY A 153 11.28 2.00 -11.24
N GLY A 154 12.60 1.84 -11.08
CA GLY A 154 13.29 2.09 -9.81
C GLY A 154 13.20 3.55 -9.36
N GLU A 155 13.33 4.53 -10.26
CA GLU A 155 13.18 5.95 -9.93
C GLU A 155 11.75 6.28 -9.45
N ARG A 156 10.71 5.70 -10.09
CA ARG A 156 9.30 5.87 -9.65
C ARG A 156 9.11 5.35 -8.24
N LYS A 157 9.61 4.17 -7.92
CA LYS A 157 9.47 3.58 -6.58
C LYS A 157 10.28 4.32 -5.53
N ARG A 158 11.49 4.79 -5.85
CA ARG A 158 12.24 5.70 -4.95
C ARG A 158 11.50 7.01 -4.72
N ALA A 159 10.84 7.58 -5.75
CA ALA A 159 10.03 8.77 -5.59
C ALA A 159 8.81 8.51 -4.68
N GLU A 160 8.17 7.34 -4.72
CA GLU A 160 7.09 6.96 -3.79
C GLU A 160 7.59 6.82 -2.35
N VAL A 161 8.77 6.21 -2.14
CA VAL A 161 9.39 6.16 -0.79
C VAL A 161 9.72 7.57 -0.28
N LEU A 162 10.21 8.46 -1.15
CA LEU A 162 10.43 9.87 -0.79
C LEU A 162 9.10 10.57 -0.42
N GLN A 163 8.01 10.33 -1.17
CA GLN A 163 6.68 10.83 -0.82
C GLN A 163 6.26 10.35 0.56
N MET A 164 6.42 9.05 0.85
CA MET A 164 6.13 8.47 2.16
C MET A 164 6.97 9.11 3.28
N ALA A 165 8.26 9.36 3.04
CA ALA A 165 9.14 10.02 4.00
C ALA A 165 8.74 11.47 4.29
N VAL A 166 8.31 12.21 3.25
CA VAL A 166 7.90 13.62 3.33
C VAL A 166 6.53 13.76 4.01
N LEU A 167 5.57 12.93 3.64
CA LEU A 167 4.20 12.98 4.16
C LEU A 167 4.05 12.33 5.53
N ASP A 168 5.04 11.53 5.95
CA ASP A 168 5.12 10.89 7.25
C ASP A 168 3.79 10.27 7.72
N PRO A 169 3.21 9.31 6.98
CA PRO A 169 1.91 8.74 7.30
C PRO A 169 1.97 7.86 8.55
N ASP A 170 0.83 7.71 9.23
CA ASP A 170 0.69 6.74 10.30
C ASP A 170 0.39 5.33 9.77
N LEU A 171 -0.33 5.24 8.65
CA LEU A 171 -0.57 3.99 7.93
C LEU A 171 -0.07 4.11 6.49
N ALA A 172 0.84 3.22 6.09
CA ALA A 172 1.33 3.11 4.72
C ALA A 172 0.86 1.79 4.10
N VAL A 173 0.15 1.88 2.97
CA VAL A 173 -0.23 0.74 2.13
C VAL A 173 0.68 0.74 0.92
N LEU A 174 1.42 -0.35 0.70
CA LEU A 174 2.36 -0.51 -0.41
C LEU A 174 1.82 -1.57 -1.36
N ASP A 175 1.20 -1.14 -2.47
CA ASP A 175 0.57 -2.06 -3.42
C ASP A 175 1.55 -2.42 -4.54
N GLU A 176 2.02 -3.66 -4.54
CA GLU A 176 2.95 -4.25 -5.51
C GLU A 176 4.14 -3.35 -5.87
N THR A 177 4.78 -2.78 -4.85
CA THR A 177 5.90 -1.84 -5.02
C THR A 177 7.17 -2.49 -5.59
N ASP A 178 7.20 -3.78 -5.70
CA ASP A 178 8.27 -4.63 -6.25
C ASP A 178 8.09 -4.95 -7.75
N THR A 179 6.91 -4.68 -8.33
CA THR A 179 6.62 -4.98 -9.73
C THR A 179 7.53 -4.18 -10.68
N GLY A 180 8.20 -4.90 -11.60
CA GLY A 180 9.06 -4.30 -12.63
C GLY A 180 10.42 -3.80 -12.13
N LEU A 181 10.83 -4.17 -10.90
CA LEU A 181 12.14 -3.85 -10.35
C LEU A 181 13.13 -5.00 -10.61
N ASP A 182 14.37 -4.65 -10.93
CA ASP A 182 15.49 -5.56 -10.82
C ASP A 182 15.89 -5.77 -9.34
N ILE A 183 16.84 -6.70 -9.11
CA ILE A 183 17.22 -7.08 -7.74
C ILE A 183 17.84 -5.91 -6.97
N ASP A 184 18.62 -5.06 -7.63
CA ASP A 184 19.32 -3.96 -6.96
C ASP A 184 18.33 -2.83 -6.62
N ALA A 185 17.45 -2.47 -7.54
CA ALA A 185 16.37 -1.51 -7.29
C ALA A 185 15.43 -2.00 -6.18
N LEU A 186 15.11 -3.30 -6.13
CA LEU A 186 14.30 -3.89 -5.07
C LEU A 186 14.96 -3.75 -3.69
N LYS A 187 16.28 -4.00 -3.60
CA LYS A 187 17.04 -3.81 -2.36
C LYS A 187 17.02 -2.35 -1.90
N GLU A 188 17.28 -1.41 -2.82
CA GLU A 188 17.31 0.02 -2.53
C GLU A 188 15.93 0.50 -2.03
N VAL A 189 14.86 0.13 -2.73
CA VAL A 189 13.48 0.50 -2.35
C VAL A 189 13.12 -0.09 -0.98
N SER A 190 13.43 -1.37 -0.76
CA SER A 190 13.17 -2.03 0.53
C SER A 190 13.94 -1.37 1.68
N ALA A 191 15.23 -1.07 1.46
CA ALA A 191 16.03 -0.34 2.44
C ALA A 191 15.46 1.06 2.73
N GLY A 192 14.98 1.76 1.70
CA GLY A 192 14.29 3.04 1.85
C GLY A 192 13.01 2.93 2.68
N VAL A 193 12.19 1.93 2.42
CA VAL A 193 10.95 1.66 3.20
C VAL A 193 11.30 1.42 4.67
N LEU A 194 12.31 0.61 4.97
CA LEU A 194 12.75 0.36 6.35
C LEU A 194 13.34 1.59 7.03
N LYS A 195 14.09 2.43 6.31
CA LYS A 195 14.60 3.72 6.84
C LYS A 195 13.47 4.68 7.25
N VAL A 196 12.32 4.58 6.60
CA VAL A 196 11.14 5.42 6.88
C VAL A 196 10.23 4.80 7.93
N HIS A 197 10.28 3.49 8.12
CA HIS A 197 9.47 2.80 9.15
C HIS A 197 9.87 3.24 10.56
N ASN A 198 8.90 3.25 11.48
CA ASN A 198 9.11 3.57 12.89
C ASN A 198 8.04 2.87 13.76
N GLU A 199 8.21 2.94 15.08
CA GLU A 199 7.36 2.26 16.06
C GLU A 199 5.89 2.71 16.09
N THR A 200 5.55 3.79 15.41
CA THR A 200 4.18 4.33 15.37
C THR A 200 3.49 4.11 14.02
N ARG A 201 4.26 3.76 12.97
CA ARG A 201 3.74 3.56 11.62
C ARG A 201 3.33 2.12 11.38
N GLY A 202 2.04 1.87 11.14
CA GLY A 202 1.56 0.61 10.59
C GLY A 202 1.86 0.53 9.09
N MET A 203 2.28 -0.64 8.61
CA MET A 203 2.49 -0.89 7.19
C MET A 203 1.70 -2.11 6.72
N LEU A 204 1.06 -1.97 5.57
CA LEU A 204 0.42 -3.07 4.84
C LEU A 204 1.08 -3.21 3.49
N ILE A 205 1.85 -4.27 3.30
CA ILE A 205 2.55 -4.58 2.06
C ILE A 205 1.73 -5.58 1.28
N ILE A 206 1.38 -5.24 0.06
CA ILE A 206 0.70 -6.14 -0.87
C ILE A 206 1.71 -6.55 -1.92
N THR A 207 1.96 -7.85 -2.02
CA THR A 207 2.89 -8.41 -3.01
C THR A 207 2.52 -9.85 -3.36
N HIS A 208 2.85 -10.26 -4.56
CA HIS A 208 2.84 -11.65 -4.97
C HIS A 208 4.27 -12.23 -5.05
N TYR A 209 5.30 -11.38 -4.81
CA TYR A 209 6.70 -11.78 -4.81
C TYR A 209 7.26 -11.90 -3.41
N GLN A 210 7.70 -13.07 -3.08
CA GLN A 210 8.32 -13.36 -1.79
C GLN A 210 9.67 -12.65 -1.60
N ARG A 211 10.37 -12.33 -2.71
CA ARG A 211 11.66 -11.63 -2.65
C ARG A 211 11.60 -10.33 -1.85
N LEU A 212 10.49 -9.58 -1.93
CA LEU A 212 10.31 -8.36 -1.13
C LEU A 212 10.33 -8.67 0.37
N LEU A 213 9.68 -9.77 0.77
CA LEU A 213 9.60 -10.17 2.19
C LEU A 213 10.94 -10.59 2.79
N ASN A 214 11.91 -10.99 1.94
CA ASN A 214 13.26 -11.29 2.39
C ASN A 214 14.07 -10.03 2.75
N TYR A 215 13.65 -8.86 2.28
CA TYR A 215 14.27 -7.56 2.60
C TYR A 215 13.47 -6.78 3.66
N ILE A 216 12.12 -6.88 3.64
CA ILE A 216 11.24 -6.21 4.61
C ILE A 216 10.59 -7.29 5.47
N GLU A 217 11.22 -7.85 6.41
CA GLU A 217 10.70 -8.97 7.21
C GLU A 217 9.39 -8.60 7.94
N PRO A 218 8.18 -8.85 7.39
CA PRO A 218 6.92 -8.53 8.06
C PRO A 218 6.70 -9.45 9.26
N GLY A 219 6.14 -8.88 10.34
CA GLY A 219 5.75 -9.67 11.52
C GLY A 219 4.55 -10.57 11.27
N PHE A 220 3.69 -10.17 10.33
CA PHE A 220 2.43 -10.85 10.01
C PHE A 220 2.27 -11.02 8.51
N ILE A 221 1.87 -12.22 8.10
CA ILE A 221 1.60 -12.57 6.70
C ILE A 221 0.20 -13.14 6.60
N HIS A 222 -0.56 -12.63 5.62
CA HIS A 222 -1.92 -13.04 5.36
C HIS A 222 -2.04 -13.54 3.92
N VAL A 223 -2.65 -14.70 3.74
CA VAL A 223 -2.91 -15.29 2.42
C VAL A 223 -4.34 -14.95 2.01
N LEU A 224 -4.48 -14.17 0.93
CA LEU A 224 -5.76 -13.77 0.36
C LEU A 224 -6.04 -14.62 -0.88
N ILE A 225 -7.13 -15.37 -0.88
CA ILE A 225 -7.58 -16.20 -2.01
C ILE A 225 -9.09 -16.04 -2.15
N GLY A 226 -9.58 -15.83 -3.38
CA GLY A 226 -11.00 -15.72 -3.67
C GLY A 226 -11.74 -14.64 -2.88
N GLY A 227 -11.04 -13.57 -2.51
CA GLY A 227 -11.58 -12.44 -1.75
C GLY A 227 -11.60 -12.65 -0.23
N LYS A 228 -10.96 -13.70 0.31
CA LYS A 228 -10.92 -14.02 1.74
C LYS A 228 -9.49 -14.18 2.24
N ILE A 229 -9.20 -13.76 3.46
CA ILE A 229 -7.98 -14.16 4.16
C ILE A 229 -8.19 -15.60 4.67
N VAL A 230 -7.48 -16.54 4.04
CA VAL A 230 -7.64 -17.98 4.33
C VAL A 230 -6.66 -18.48 5.37
N ARG A 231 -5.53 -17.80 5.52
CA ARG A 231 -4.50 -18.13 6.52
C ARG A 231 -3.78 -16.87 6.95
N SER A 232 -3.45 -16.77 8.22
CA SER A 232 -2.55 -15.77 8.78
C SER A 232 -1.46 -16.44 9.58
N GLY A 233 -0.23 -15.90 9.53
CA GLY A 233 0.93 -16.46 10.23
C GLY A 233 2.10 -15.50 10.20
N GLY A 234 3.27 -15.99 10.63
CA GLY A 234 4.54 -15.28 10.59
C GLY A 234 5.43 -15.73 9.43
N LYS A 235 6.73 -15.59 9.60
CA LYS A 235 7.77 -15.93 8.60
C LYS A 235 7.66 -17.36 8.05
N ASP A 236 7.26 -18.33 8.87
CA ASP A 236 7.11 -19.73 8.45
C ASP A 236 6.05 -19.86 7.35
N LEU A 237 4.99 -19.07 7.40
CA LEU A 237 3.96 -19.07 6.36
C LEU A 237 4.51 -18.59 5.00
N ALA A 238 5.43 -17.61 5.00
CA ALA A 238 6.11 -17.18 3.78
C ALA A 238 6.95 -18.30 3.16
N LEU A 239 7.71 -19.03 4.00
CA LEU A 239 8.53 -20.17 3.56
C LEU A 239 7.67 -21.31 3.01
N ASP A 240 6.55 -21.59 3.65
CA ASP A 240 5.58 -22.59 3.16
C ASP A 240 5.00 -22.21 1.79
N LEU A 241 4.66 -20.93 1.59
CA LEU A 241 4.19 -20.43 0.31
C LEU A 241 5.25 -20.53 -0.79
N GLU A 242 6.53 -20.27 -0.45
CA GLU A 242 7.65 -20.43 -1.40
C GLU A 242 7.82 -21.89 -1.83
N ALA A 243 7.74 -22.79 -0.88
CA ALA A 243 7.99 -24.21 -1.13
C ALA A 243 6.82 -24.90 -1.86
N LYS A 244 5.57 -24.53 -1.55
CA LYS A 244 4.36 -25.28 -1.93
C LYS A 244 3.39 -24.51 -2.81
N GLY A 245 3.60 -23.19 -2.99
CA GLY A 245 2.67 -22.32 -3.71
C GLY A 245 1.32 -22.16 -3.00
N TYR A 246 0.32 -21.70 -3.76
CA TYR A 246 -1.05 -21.44 -3.25
C TYR A 246 -2.00 -22.64 -3.38
N ASP A 247 -1.62 -23.71 -4.07
CA ASP A 247 -2.53 -24.83 -4.44
C ASP A 247 -3.07 -25.57 -3.22
N GLN A 248 -2.25 -25.73 -2.17
CA GLN A 248 -2.70 -26.32 -0.92
C GLN A 248 -3.89 -25.58 -0.29
N PHE A 249 -3.91 -24.25 -0.38
CA PHE A 249 -4.99 -23.41 0.18
C PHE A 249 -6.23 -23.41 -0.72
N ARG A 250 -6.07 -23.57 -2.05
CA ARG A 250 -7.20 -23.74 -2.98
C ARG A 250 -7.97 -25.02 -2.70
N THR A 251 -7.24 -26.11 -2.47
CA THR A 251 -7.84 -27.41 -2.13
C THR A 251 -8.61 -27.35 -0.82
N GLU A 252 -8.07 -26.70 0.22
CA GLU A 252 -8.75 -26.50 1.52
C GLU A 252 -10.07 -25.70 1.36
N LEU A 253 -10.15 -24.82 0.36
CA LEU A 253 -11.34 -24.00 0.07
C LEU A 253 -12.34 -24.67 -0.89
N GLY A 254 -12.03 -25.85 -1.43
CA GLY A 254 -12.86 -26.54 -2.43
C GLY A 254 -12.91 -25.80 -3.77
N LEU A 255 -11.92 -24.95 -4.08
CA LEU A 255 -11.82 -24.24 -5.38
C LEU A 255 -11.15 -25.18 -6.39
N ALA A 256 -11.79 -25.39 -7.55
CA ALA A 256 -11.25 -26.24 -8.60
C ALA A 256 -9.92 -25.70 -9.17
N GLU A 257 -9.02 -26.64 -9.57
CA GLU A 257 -7.82 -26.28 -10.35
C GLU A 257 -8.25 -25.57 -11.65
N GLY A 258 -7.77 -24.35 -11.85
CA GLY A 258 -7.96 -23.63 -13.12
C GLY A 258 -9.09 -22.61 -13.17
N GLU A 259 -9.87 -22.37 -12.13
CA GLU A 259 -10.69 -21.16 -12.05
C GLU A 259 -9.79 -19.94 -11.87
N GLU A 260 -9.24 -19.43 -12.97
CA GLU A 260 -8.76 -18.06 -13.04
C GLU A 260 -9.97 -17.16 -12.78
N ILE A 261 -9.93 -16.42 -11.69
CA ILE A 261 -10.83 -15.28 -11.51
C ILE A 261 -10.35 -14.28 -12.56
N SER A 262 -11.01 -14.30 -13.72
CA SER A 262 -10.64 -13.53 -14.89
C SER A 262 -10.61 -12.04 -14.56
N ASP A 263 -9.41 -11.45 -14.54
CA ASP A 263 -9.20 -10.03 -14.73
C ASP A 263 -9.57 -9.68 -16.19
N GLN A 264 -10.86 -9.51 -16.44
CA GLN A 264 -11.36 -8.80 -17.59
C GLN A 264 -12.27 -7.69 -17.09
N ALA A 265 -11.65 -6.53 -16.84
CA ALA A 265 -12.28 -5.22 -16.99
C ALA A 265 -11.18 -4.16 -17.10
#